data_a3f80993b263e598113d92a3dcc9dba6
#
_entry.id   a3f80993b263e598113d92a3dcc9dba6
#
_cell.length_a   1.000
_cell.length_b   1.000
_cell.length_c   1.000
_cell.angle_alpha   90.00
_cell.angle_beta   90.00
_cell.angle_gamma   90.00
#
_symmetry.space_group_name_H-M   'P 1'
#
loop_
_entity.id
_entity.type
_entity.pdbx_description
1 polymer ?
#
loop_
_entity_poly.entity_id
_entity_poly.type
_entity_poly.pdbx_seq_one_letter_code
_entity_poly.pdbx_strand_id
1 'polypeptide(L)'
;YPWLRLPQGGYSVPFSSGDGVGAAFQTYAGDLEVNLQYNLLGSTIDDFVPSTGGNPATIELQLSHIFSADMNFEEFNFGFNLAYIPELSYDVLGANPELAPLLLAASGLPPTLRDDVFELLNDDVEVFTWDVYAGWDNGTVFGLVEYSDQNFGESSFSDQKSWYVTGGYRFAQFTFHGTYGQDENEASSNAAERLEQAQLAALATGVRGLQEAQKEDSEFWIFGVRYDFDAAVALKADYTTVMDDDNPQREAEIFAVGLDFVF
;
A
#
# COMPACT_ATOMS: atom_id res chain seq x y z
N TYR A 1 -6.68 -13.20 -12.30
CA TYR A 1 -7.45 -12.25 -11.51
C TYR A 1 -8.63 -11.72 -12.33
N PRO A 2 -9.82 -11.52 -11.72
CA PRO A 2 -10.99 -11.02 -12.42
C PRO A 2 -10.88 -9.52 -12.70
N TRP A 3 -10.23 -8.74 -11.84
CA TRP A 3 -10.13 -7.28 -11.94
C TRP A 3 -9.29 -6.81 -13.12
N LEU A 4 -9.61 -5.62 -13.60
CA LEU A 4 -8.75 -4.86 -14.52
C LEU A 4 -7.60 -4.19 -13.76
N ARG A 5 -7.90 -3.67 -12.56
CA ARG A 5 -6.93 -3.13 -11.60
C ARG A 5 -7.12 -3.84 -10.27
N LEU A 6 -6.02 -4.08 -9.56
CA LEU A 6 -6.09 -4.58 -8.19
C LEU A 6 -6.81 -3.55 -7.30
N PRO A 7 -7.53 -4.00 -6.25
CA PRO A 7 -8.06 -3.10 -5.23
C PRO A 7 -6.95 -2.18 -4.71
N GLN A 8 -7.26 -0.91 -4.53
CA GLN A 8 -6.29 0.08 -4.00
C GLN A 8 -6.06 -0.18 -2.51
N GLY A 9 -5.12 0.50 -1.90
CA GLY A 9 -4.81 0.42 -0.49
C GLY A 9 -3.70 -0.59 -0.18
N GLY A 10 -3.96 -1.87 -0.17
CA GLY A 10 -2.96 -2.91 0.11
C GLY A 10 -1.77 -2.95 -0.85
N TYR A 11 -1.88 -2.30 -2.02
CA TYR A 11 -0.88 -2.28 -3.09
C TYR A 11 -0.35 -0.88 -3.43
N SER A 12 -0.45 0.06 -2.52
CA SER A 12 0.03 1.44 -2.73
C SER A 12 1.56 1.59 -2.67
N VAL A 13 2.30 0.49 -2.55
CA VAL A 13 3.77 0.49 -2.56
C VAL A 13 4.27 0.87 -3.95
N PRO A 14 5.11 1.91 -4.09
CA PRO A 14 5.54 2.42 -5.39
C PRO A 14 6.52 1.51 -6.14
N PHE A 15 6.97 0.41 -5.52
CA PHE A 15 8.00 -0.48 -6.06
C PHE A 15 7.39 -1.69 -6.75
N SER A 16 7.55 -1.77 -8.06
CA SER A 16 7.11 -2.91 -8.88
C SER A 16 8.24 -3.88 -9.26
N SER A 17 9.49 -3.51 -9.00
CA SER A 17 10.67 -4.30 -9.35
C SER A 17 11.88 -3.92 -8.48
N GLY A 18 12.84 -4.81 -8.38
CA GLY A 18 14.10 -4.56 -7.69
C GLY A 18 15.17 -5.55 -8.15
N ASP A 19 16.43 -5.19 -7.92
CA ASP A 19 17.58 -6.04 -8.17
C ASP A 19 17.96 -6.78 -6.90
N GLY A 20 18.15 -8.10 -6.99
CA GLY A 20 18.46 -8.86 -5.78
C GLY A 20 18.67 -10.34 -6.00
N VAL A 21 18.64 -11.06 -4.90
CA VAL A 21 18.75 -12.53 -4.88
C VAL A 21 17.57 -13.11 -4.11
N GLY A 22 17.07 -14.25 -4.55
CA GLY A 22 15.96 -14.92 -3.90
C GLY A 22 16.12 -16.42 -3.87
N ALA A 23 15.38 -17.04 -2.96
CA ALA A 23 15.23 -18.47 -2.85
C ALA A 23 13.74 -18.84 -2.77
N ALA A 24 13.33 -19.85 -3.50
CA ALA A 24 11.98 -20.40 -3.45
C ALA A 24 12.04 -21.88 -3.08
N PHE A 25 11.07 -22.31 -2.28
CA PHE A 25 10.91 -23.70 -1.85
C PHE A 25 9.45 -24.09 -1.99
N GLN A 26 9.21 -25.21 -2.65
CA GLN A 26 7.89 -25.82 -2.81
C GLN A 26 7.88 -27.21 -2.20
N THR A 27 6.83 -27.52 -1.48
CA THR A 27 6.63 -28.87 -0.91
C THR A 27 5.16 -29.24 -0.90
N TYR A 28 4.90 -30.54 -0.72
CA TYR A 28 3.56 -31.11 -0.65
C TYR A 28 3.42 -31.97 0.61
N ALA A 29 2.29 -31.84 1.29
CA ALA A 29 1.91 -32.68 2.41
C ALA A 29 0.49 -33.24 2.16
N GLY A 30 0.40 -34.40 1.46
CA GLY A 30 -0.84 -34.88 0.88
C GLY A 30 -1.34 -33.93 -0.21
N ASP A 31 -2.57 -33.44 -0.07
CA ASP A 31 -3.18 -32.50 -1.01
C ASP A 31 -2.85 -31.01 -0.70
N LEU A 32 -2.10 -30.77 0.38
CA LEU A 32 -1.63 -29.44 0.73
C LEU A 32 -0.34 -29.12 -0.04
N GLU A 33 -0.37 -28.11 -0.88
CA GLU A 33 0.80 -27.49 -1.49
C GLU A 33 1.25 -26.29 -0.65
N VAL A 34 2.55 -26.16 -0.39
CA VAL A 34 3.16 -25.04 0.32
C VAL A 34 4.29 -24.47 -0.51
N ASN A 35 4.21 -23.19 -0.82
CA ASN A 35 5.22 -22.43 -1.53
C ASN A 35 5.77 -21.36 -0.59
N LEU A 36 7.08 -21.36 -0.39
CA LEU A 36 7.80 -20.36 0.42
C LEU A 36 8.78 -19.63 -0.48
N GLN A 37 8.83 -18.32 -0.35
CA GLN A 37 9.79 -17.50 -1.09
C GLN A 37 10.42 -16.48 -0.13
N TYR A 38 11.71 -16.28 -0.31
CA TYR A 38 12.45 -15.21 0.35
C TYR A 38 13.29 -14.47 -0.67
N ASN A 39 13.22 -13.14 -0.64
CA ASN A 39 13.99 -12.26 -1.51
C ASN A 39 14.73 -11.23 -0.66
N LEU A 40 15.97 -10.96 -1.05
CA LEU A 40 16.76 -9.85 -0.59
C LEU A 40 17.02 -8.96 -1.80
N LEU A 41 16.51 -7.75 -1.79
CA LEU A 41 16.57 -6.87 -2.96
C LEU A 41 16.70 -5.39 -2.56
N GLY A 42 17.16 -4.60 -3.53
CA GLY A 42 17.11 -3.15 -3.49
C GLY A 42 16.39 -2.61 -4.73
N SER A 43 15.90 -1.40 -4.65
CA SER A 43 15.23 -0.72 -5.77
C SER A 43 15.47 0.78 -5.68
N THR A 44 15.48 1.44 -6.83
CA THR A 44 15.54 2.90 -6.94
C THR A 44 14.44 3.36 -7.89
N ILE A 45 13.69 4.37 -7.50
CA ILE A 45 12.71 5.04 -8.33
C ILE A 45 13.13 6.50 -8.45
N ASP A 46 13.46 6.92 -9.65
CA ASP A 46 13.70 8.31 -9.98
C ASP A 46 12.39 9.04 -10.27
N ASP A 47 12.38 10.35 -10.07
CA ASP A 47 11.23 11.22 -10.37
C ASP A 47 9.92 10.84 -9.65
N PHE A 48 10.01 10.23 -8.46
CA PHE A 48 8.84 9.96 -7.62
C PHE A 48 8.21 11.29 -7.14
N VAL A 49 6.90 11.42 -7.31
CA VAL A 49 6.12 12.54 -6.79
C VAL A 49 5.14 12.00 -5.75
N PRO A 50 5.20 12.45 -4.48
CA PRO A 50 4.26 12.03 -3.46
C PRO A 50 2.80 12.35 -3.83
N SER A 51 1.86 11.59 -3.33
CA SER A 51 0.42 11.84 -3.51
C SER A 51 -0.03 13.20 -2.95
N THR A 52 0.67 13.71 -1.96
CA THR A 52 0.46 15.04 -1.35
C THR A 52 0.97 16.19 -2.21
N GLY A 53 1.64 15.89 -3.34
CA GLY A 53 2.35 16.86 -4.18
C GLY A 53 3.80 17.07 -3.74
N GLY A 54 4.49 17.99 -4.39
CA GLY A 54 5.90 18.29 -4.13
C GLY A 54 6.74 18.23 -5.41
N ASN A 55 8.05 18.40 -5.27
CA ASN A 55 8.99 18.20 -6.36
C ASN A 55 9.28 16.71 -6.56
N PRO A 56 9.61 16.28 -7.79
CA PRO A 56 10.13 14.93 -8.00
C PRO A 56 11.39 14.68 -7.16
N ALA A 57 11.48 13.51 -6.54
CA ALA A 57 12.62 13.07 -5.76
C ALA A 57 12.93 11.60 -6.04
N THR A 58 14.13 11.16 -5.71
CA THR A 58 14.50 9.75 -5.79
C THR A 58 14.09 9.05 -4.51
N ILE A 59 13.49 7.86 -4.63
CA ILE A 59 13.30 6.92 -3.53
C ILE A 59 14.23 5.74 -3.73
N GLU A 60 14.96 5.37 -2.68
CA GLU A 60 15.82 4.18 -2.65
C GLU A 60 15.37 3.22 -1.56
N LEU A 61 15.27 1.93 -1.91
CA LEU A 61 15.13 0.82 -0.98
C LEU A 61 16.46 0.09 -0.87
N GLN A 62 17.03 0.06 0.31
CA GLN A 62 18.24 -0.69 0.56
C GLN A 62 17.94 -2.04 1.22
N LEU A 63 18.54 -3.12 0.68
CA LEU A 63 18.56 -4.47 1.27
C LEU A 63 17.23 -4.90 1.92
N SER A 64 16.15 -4.73 1.20
CA SER A 64 14.81 -5.11 1.65
C SER A 64 14.64 -6.62 1.74
N HIS A 65 14.10 -7.10 2.83
CA HIS A 65 13.82 -8.50 3.10
C HIS A 65 12.34 -8.77 2.81
N ILE A 66 12.05 -9.61 1.81
CA ILE A 66 10.68 -9.97 1.46
C ILE A 66 10.49 -11.48 1.64
N PHE A 67 9.53 -11.85 2.44
CA PHE A 67 9.11 -13.23 2.65
C PHE A 67 7.67 -13.43 2.19
N SER A 68 7.40 -14.53 1.48
CA SER A 68 6.07 -14.95 1.06
C SER A 68 5.84 -16.42 1.39
N ALA A 69 4.65 -16.73 1.81
CA ALA A 69 4.19 -18.09 2.05
C ALA A 69 2.78 -18.27 1.47
N ASP A 70 2.64 -19.17 0.49
CA ASP A 70 1.36 -19.52 -0.14
C ASP A 70 1.04 -20.98 0.15
N MET A 71 -0.21 -21.24 0.51
CA MET A 71 -0.73 -22.56 0.78
C MET A 71 -1.98 -22.81 -0.04
N ASN A 72 -1.99 -23.91 -0.79
CA ASN A 72 -3.15 -24.34 -1.58
C ASN A 72 -3.62 -25.70 -1.09
N PHE A 73 -4.91 -25.82 -0.78
CA PHE A 73 -5.53 -27.05 -0.33
C PHE A 73 -6.92 -27.17 -0.98
N GLU A 74 -7.08 -28.13 -1.90
CA GLU A 74 -8.30 -28.32 -2.69
C GLU A 74 -8.75 -27.02 -3.37
N GLU A 75 -9.88 -26.45 -2.97
CA GLU A 75 -10.47 -25.20 -3.49
C GLU A 75 -10.01 -23.97 -2.71
N PHE A 76 -9.22 -24.14 -1.64
CA PHE A 76 -8.79 -23.05 -0.76
C PHE A 76 -7.36 -22.64 -1.05
N ASN A 77 -7.13 -21.34 -0.99
CA ASN A 77 -5.79 -20.75 -1.01
C ASN A 77 -5.64 -19.76 0.15
N PHE A 78 -4.45 -19.76 0.74
CA PHE A 78 -4.07 -18.85 1.82
C PHE A 78 -2.70 -18.30 1.53
N GLY A 79 -2.46 -17.06 1.87
CA GLY A 79 -1.14 -16.47 1.75
C GLY A 79 -0.83 -15.51 2.87
N PHE A 80 0.46 -15.35 3.08
CA PHE A 80 1.05 -14.40 3.99
C PHE A 80 2.29 -13.80 3.35
N ASN A 81 2.38 -12.48 3.29
CA ASN A 81 3.55 -11.76 2.84
C ASN A 81 4.05 -10.85 3.96
N LEU A 82 5.36 -10.65 4.00
CA LEU A 82 6.02 -9.76 4.92
C LEU A 82 7.18 -9.08 4.20
N ALA A 83 7.28 -7.77 4.32
CA ALA A 83 8.46 -7.05 3.90
C ALA A 83 9.01 -6.21 5.05
N TYR A 84 10.32 -6.33 5.27
CA TYR A 84 11.09 -5.49 6.17
C TYR A 84 12.11 -4.71 5.35
N ILE A 85 12.00 -3.42 5.38
CA ILE A 85 12.86 -2.47 4.67
C ILE A 85 13.60 -1.69 5.75
N PRO A 86 14.87 -2.03 6.03
CA PRO A 86 15.63 -1.37 7.09
C PRO A 86 15.90 0.10 6.79
N GLU A 87 15.94 0.47 5.52
CA GLU A 87 16.20 1.84 5.08
C GLU A 87 15.49 2.11 3.75
N LEU A 88 14.47 2.96 3.82
CA LEU A 88 13.85 3.61 2.69
C LEU A 88 14.31 5.06 2.71
N SER A 89 15.16 5.43 1.75
CA SER A 89 15.69 6.79 1.66
C SER A 89 14.83 7.64 0.72
N TYR A 90 14.45 8.83 1.19
CA TYR A 90 13.65 9.79 0.44
C TYR A 90 13.99 11.22 0.88
N ASP A 91 14.45 12.06 -0.05
CA ASP A 91 14.75 13.48 0.23
C ASP A 91 13.46 14.28 0.49
N VAL A 92 12.98 14.23 1.73
CA VAL A 92 11.75 14.91 2.18
C VAL A 92 11.82 16.40 1.95
N LEU A 93 12.95 17.04 2.26
CA LEU A 93 13.11 18.50 2.15
C LEU A 93 13.35 18.94 0.71
N GLY A 94 14.05 18.15 -0.10
CA GLY A 94 14.20 18.44 -1.52
C GLY A 94 12.88 18.36 -2.28
N ALA A 95 12.05 17.39 -1.93
CA ALA A 95 10.70 17.25 -2.47
C ALA A 95 9.75 18.36 -1.97
N ASN A 96 9.88 18.78 -0.70
CA ASN A 96 8.98 19.71 -0.03
C ASN A 96 9.76 20.86 0.62
N PRO A 97 10.38 21.76 -0.15
CA PRO A 97 11.24 22.83 0.38
C PRO A 97 10.49 23.82 1.29
N GLU A 98 9.16 23.86 1.23
CA GLU A 98 8.29 24.61 2.14
C GLU A 98 8.36 24.12 3.60
N LEU A 99 8.89 22.92 3.85
CA LEU A 99 9.11 22.39 5.21
C LEU A 99 10.38 22.95 5.89
N ALA A 100 11.28 23.58 5.15
CA ALA A 100 12.51 24.14 5.70
C ALA A 100 12.29 25.15 6.86
N PRO A 101 11.28 26.03 6.85
CA PRO A 101 10.96 26.89 8.00
C PRO A 101 10.59 26.12 9.26
N LEU A 102 9.92 24.95 9.13
CA LEU A 102 9.56 24.08 10.25
C LEU A 102 10.82 23.50 10.89
N LEU A 103 11.76 22.99 10.09
CA LEU A 103 13.04 22.48 10.55
C LEU A 103 13.87 23.56 11.27
N LEU A 104 13.92 24.78 10.69
CA LEU A 104 14.61 25.90 11.29
C LEU A 104 14.02 26.30 12.64
N ALA A 105 12.70 26.34 12.76
CA ALA A 105 12.01 26.65 14.00
C ALA A 105 12.25 25.55 15.06
N ALA A 106 12.28 24.28 14.66
CA ALA A 106 12.55 23.15 15.54
C ALA A 106 14.00 23.16 16.07
N SER A 107 14.96 23.70 15.32
CA SER A 107 16.39 23.71 15.71
C SER A 107 16.66 24.42 17.04
N GLY A 108 15.80 25.33 17.48
CA GLY A 108 15.85 26.04 18.76
C GLY A 108 15.20 25.32 19.94
N LEU A 109 14.59 24.16 19.74
CA LEU A 109 13.89 23.41 20.78
C LEU A 109 14.82 22.59 21.67
N PRO A 110 14.34 22.17 22.87
CA PRO A 110 14.99 21.14 23.66
C PRO A 110 15.20 19.85 22.85
N PRO A 111 16.27 19.07 23.10
CA PRO A 111 16.63 17.93 22.27
C PRO A 111 15.49 16.96 22.00
N THR A 112 14.71 16.60 23.00
CA THR A 112 13.59 15.64 22.85
C THR A 112 12.54 16.11 21.85
N LEU A 113 12.10 17.36 21.91
CA LEU A 113 11.10 17.92 21.00
C LEU A 113 11.68 18.24 19.61
N ARG A 114 12.95 18.61 19.59
CA ARG A 114 13.67 18.81 18.34
C ARG A 114 13.79 17.50 17.58
N ASP A 115 14.21 16.45 18.28
CA ASP A 115 14.42 15.14 17.69
C ASP A 115 13.11 14.55 17.16
N ASP A 116 11.96 14.76 17.83
CA ASP A 116 10.62 14.40 17.33
C ASP A 116 10.30 15.03 15.96
N VAL A 117 10.63 16.31 15.76
CA VAL A 117 10.43 16.99 14.47
C VAL A 117 11.44 16.55 13.42
N PHE A 118 12.67 16.28 13.83
CA PHE A 118 13.73 15.84 12.93
C PHE A 118 13.50 14.41 12.44
N GLU A 119 13.02 13.51 13.29
CA GLU A 119 12.63 12.15 12.90
C GLU A 119 11.51 12.19 11.86
N LEU A 120 10.50 13.06 12.05
CA LEU A 120 9.42 13.25 11.09
C LEU A 120 9.93 13.70 9.70
N LEU A 121 11.02 14.46 9.65
CA LEU A 121 11.63 14.99 8.43
C LEU A 121 12.91 14.22 8.03
N ASN A 122 13.12 13.06 8.64
CA ASN A 122 14.27 12.21 8.31
C ASN A 122 14.13 11.64 6.90
N ASP A 123 15.24 11.59 6.20
CA ASP A 123 15.32 11.07 4.85
C ASP A 123 15.35 9.54 4.81
N ASP A 124 15.70 8.88 5.96
CA ASP A 124 15.81 7.43 6.06
C ASP A 124 14.73 6.88 6.99
N VAL A 125 13.89 6.01 6.47
CA VAL A 125 12.72 5.45 7.17
C VAL A 125 12.78 3.94 7.19
N GLU A 126 12.54 3.34 8.37
CA GLU A 126 12.32 1.91 8.51
C GLU A 126 10.85 1.58 8.13
N VAL A 127 10.65 0.59 7.27
CA VAL A 127 9.30 0.16 6.87
C VAL A 127 9.10 -1.31 7.19
N PHE A 128 7.99 -1.60 7.84
CA PHE A 128 7.52 -2.95 8.09
C PHE A 128 6.11 -3.10 7.53
N THR A 129 5.92 -4.02 6.60
CA THR A 129 4.61 -4.30 6.00
C THR A 129 4.33 -5.79 5.99
N TRP A 130 3.08 -6.15 6.20
CA TRP A 130 2.60 -7.52 6.06
C TRP A 130 1.18 -7.55 5.53
N ASP A 131 0.86 -8.62 4.85
CA ASP A 131 -0.49 -8.93 4.43
C ASP A 131 -0.81 -10.40 4.62
N VAL A 132 -2.10 -10.68 4.72
CA VAL A 132 -2.65 -12.03 4.79
C VAL A 132 -3.90 -12.11 3.94
N TYR A 133 -4.02 -13.19 3.17
CA TYR A 133 -5.23 -13.44 2.40
C TYR A 133 -5.73 -14.86 2.54
N ALA A 134 -7.03 -15.02 2.32
CA ALA A 134 -7.69 -16.30 2.20
C ALA A 134 -8.69 -16.29 1.05
N GLY A 135 -8.62 -17.29 0.20
CA GLY A 135 -9.49 -17.45 -0.96
C GLY A 135 -10.10 -18.83 -1.04
N TRP A 136 -11.22 -18.91 -1.74
CA TRP A 136 -11.93 -20.12 -2.09
C TRP A 136 -12.45 -20.03 -3.52
N ASP A 137 -12.26 -21.09 -4.31
CA ASP A 137 -12.66 -21.11 -5.72
C ASP A 137 -13.02 -22.53 -6.16
N ASN A 138 -14.30 -22.81 -6.39
CA ASN A 138 -14.79 -24.10 -6.86
C ASN A 138 -14.97 -24.17 -8.41
N GLY A 139 -14.39 -23.23 -9.12
CA GLY A 139 -14.50 -23.12 -10.59
C GLY A 139 -15.76 -22.38 -11.07
N THR A 140 -16.81 -22.26 -10.25
CA THR A 140 -18.05 -21.55 -10.58
C THR A 140 -18.24 -20.30 -9.75
N VAL A 141 -18.04 -20.41 -8.44
CA VAL A 141 -18.09 -19.31 -7.48
C VAL A 141 -16.73 -19.17 -6.84
N PHE A 142 -16.30 -17.96 -6.59
CA PHE A 142 -15.05 -17.69 -5.87
C PHE A 142 -15.25 -16.55 -4.87
N GLY A 143 -14.41 -16.54 -3.86
CA GLY A 143 -14.30 -15.48 -2.86
C GLY A 143 -12.87 -15.30 -2.43
N LEU A 144 -12.51 -14.07 -2.06
CA LEU A 144 -11.21 -13.69 -1.53
C LEU A 144 -11.40 -12.62 -0.47
N VAL A 145 -10.64 -12.72 0.60
CA VAL A 145 -10.48 -11.66 1.60
C VAL A 145 -9.00 -11.42 1.82
N GLU A 146 -8.61 -10.17 1.95
CA GLU A 146 -7.23 -9.75 2.23
C GLU A 146 -7.23 -8.64 3.27
N TYR A 147 -6.20 -8.62 4.09
CA TYR A 147 -5.87 -7.55 5.03
C TYR A 147 -4.38 -7.25 4.93
N SER A 148 -4.03 -5.97 4.90
CA SER A 148 -2.65 -5.49 4.91
C SER A 148 -2.44 -4.40 5.96
N ASP A 149 -1.21 -4.34 6.49
CA ASP A 149 -0.79 -3.34 7.46
C ASP A 149 0.65 -2.91 7.12
N GLN A 150 0.87 -1.60 6.98
CA GLN A 150 2.14 -0.99 6.63
C GLN A 150 2.50 0.05 7.67
N ASN A 151 3.63 -0.13 8.33
CA ASN A 151 4.15 0.79 9.32
C ASN A 151 5.43 1.44 8.80
N PHE A 152 5.48 2.77 8.86
CA PHE A 152 6.59 3.60 8.36
C PHE A 152 7.42 4.21 9.49
N GLY A 153 7.39 3.62 10.68
CA GLY A 153 8.11 4.15 11.84
C GLY A 153 7.68 5.57 12.20
N GLU A 154 8.49 6.30 12.93
CA GLU A 154 8.25 7.73 13.20
C GLU A 154 8.77 8.57 12.03
N SER A 155 7.93 8.83 11.02
CA SER A 155 8.30 9.51 9.79
C SER A 155 7.23 10.49 9.29
N SER A 156 7.50 11.13 8.15
CA SER A 156 6.50 11.95 7.44
C SER A 156 5.48 11.11 6.67
N PHE A 157 5.69 9.81 6.51
CA PHE A 157 4.72 8.92 5.90
C PHE A 157 3.65 8.51 6.92
N SER A 158 2.46 8.19 6.46
CA SER A 158 1.40 7.63 7.30
C SER A 158 1.46 6.11 7.32
N ASP A 159 1.16 5.53 8.47
CA ASP A 159 0.86 4.11 8.57
C ASP A 159 -0.43 3.81 7.80
N GLN A 160 -0.46 2.69 7.11
CA GLN A 160 -1.57 2.33 6.22
C GLN A 160 -2.14 0.96 6.61
N LYS A 161 -3.45 0.89 6.68
CA LYS A 161 -4.20 -0.34 6.84
C LYS A 161 -5.22 -0.46 5.73
N SER A 162 -5.36 -1.65 5.17
CA SER A 162 -6.33 -1.91 4.13
C SER A 162 -6.92 -3.30 4.27
N TRP A 163 -8.18 -3.43 3.94
CA TRP A 163 -8.79 -4.74 3.78
C TRP A 163 -9.83 -4.72 2.68
N TYR A 164 -10.03 -5.86 2.05
CA TYR A 164 -11.14 -6.02 1.12
C TYR A 164 -11.67 -7.44 1.08
N VAL A 165 -12.90 -7.58 0.62
CA VAL A 165 -13.56 -8.83 0.29
C VAL A 165 -14.06 -8.79 -1.14
N THR A 166 -13.78 -9.85 -1.89
CA THR A 166 -14.26 -10.03 -3.26
C THR A 166 -15.08 -11.30 -3.36
N GLY A 167 -16.20 -11.24 -4.07
CA GLY A 167 -16.95 -12.41 -4.48
C GLY A 167 -17.24 -12.38 -5.97
N GLY A 168 -17.30 -13.56 -6.60
CA GLY A 168 -17.60 -13.63 -8.02
C GLY A 168 -18.24 -14.94 -8.47
N TYR A 169 -18.79 -14.89 -9.68
CA TYR A 169 -19.51 -15.99 -10.31
C TYR A 169 -19.13 -16.11 -11.80
N ARG A 170 -18.85 -17.35 -12.22
CA ARG A 170 -18.53 -17.69 -13.62
C ARG A 170 -19.73 -18.35 -14.28
N PHE A 171 -20.12 -17.79 -15.42
CA PHE A 171 -21.19 -18.33 -16.24
C PHE A 171 -20.78 -18.31 -17.72
N ALA A 172 -20.63 -19.49 -18.31
CA ALA A 172 -20.10 -19.68 -19.68
C ALA A 172 -18.76 -18.95 -19.85
N GLN A 173 -18.70 -17.93 -20.70
CA GLN A 173 -17.52 -17.11 -20.99
C GLN A 173 -17.44 -15.86 -20.12
N PHE A 174 -18.40 -15.63 -19.22
CA PHE A 174 -18.44 -14.46 -18.38
C PHE A 174 -18.01 -14.79 -16.96
N THR A 175 -17.23 -13.87 -16.37
CA THR A 175 -16.96 -13.81 -14.93
C THR A 175 -17.45 -12.47 -14.41
N PHE A 176 -18.36 -12.49 -13.46
CA PHE A 176 -18.85 -11.30 -12.74
C PHE A 176 -18.20 -11.26 -11.36
N HIS A 177 -17.82 -10.08 -10.90
CA HIS A 177 -17.30 -9.93 -9.55
C HIS A 177 -17.76 -8.62 -8.89
N GLY A 178 -17.77 -8.63 -7.57
CA GLY A 178 -17.93 -7.45 -6.73
C GLY A 178 -16.92 -7.47 -5.62
N THR A 179 -16.31 -6.33 -5.35
CA THR A 179 -15.35 -6.12 -4.27
C THR A 179 -15.82 -4.96 -3.40
N TYR A 180 -15.67 -5.09 -2.10
CA TYR A 180 -15.82 -4.02 -1.13
C TYR A 180 -14.58 -4.00 -0.25
N GLY A 181 -14.08 -2.82 0.08
CA GLY A 181 -12.95 -2.67 0.97
C GLY A 181 -12.87 -1.28 1.56
N GLN A 182 -11.91 -1.12 2.47
CA GLN A 182 -11.63 0.10 3.20
C GLN A 182 -10.11 0.30 3.30
N ASP A 183 -9.69 1.54 3.15
CA ASP A 183 -8.31 2.01 3.30
C ASP A 183 -8.28 3.06 4.39
N GLU A 184 -7.37 2.92 5.35
CA GLU A 184 -7.18 3.82 6.48
C GLU A 184 -5.71 4.20 6.57
N ASN A 185 -5.43 5.52 6.54
CA ASN A 185 -4.10 6.06 6.74
C ASN A 185 -4.09 6.91 8.01
N GLU A 186 -3.20 6.59 8.93
CA GLU A 186 -3.01 7.30 10.18
C GLU A 186 -1.59 7.87 10.26
N ALA A 187 -1.42 8.98 10.98
CA ALA A 187 -0.10 9.53 11.23
C ALA A 187 0.78 8.53 11.99
N SER A 188 1.97 8.26 11.47
CA SER A 188 2.96 7.35 12.11
C SER A 188 3.60 7.94 13.39
N SER A 189 3.49 9.25 13.61
CA SER A 189 4.13 9.98 14.71
C SER A 189 3.15 10.80 15.54
N ASN A 190 3.40 10.90 16.84
CA ASN A 190 2.66 11.77 17.78
C ASN A 190 3.38 13.11 18.04
N ALA A 191 4.29 13.53 17.16
CA ALA A 191 5.08 14.75 17.31
C ALA A 191 4.22 16.01 17.49
N ALA A 192 3.10 16.14 16.76
CA ALA A 192 2.18 17.27 16.90
C ALA A 192 1.60 17.38 18.32
N GLU A 193 1.18 16.27 18.92
CA GLU A 193 0.62 16.24 20.27
C GLU A 193 1.67 16.60 21.33
N ARG A 194 2.89 16.10 21.19
CA ARG A 194 4.01 16.42 22.09
C ARG A 194 4.37 17.92 22.04
N LEU A 195 4.35 18.51 20.84
CA LEU A 195 4.57 19.96 20.67
C LEU A 195 3.44 20.80 21.30
N GLU A 196 2.19 20.37 21.21
CA GLU A 196 1.06 21.05 21.88
C GLU A 196 1.19 20.99 23.40
N GLN A 197 1.51 19.83 23.96
CA GLN A 197 1.75 19.68 25.40
C GLN A 197 2.89 20.58 25.89
N ALA A 198 3.88 20.86 25.05
CA ALA A 198 4.96 21.79 25.30
C ALA A 198 4.59 23.27 25.06
N GLN A 199 3.32 23.57 24.75
CA GLN A 199 2.80 24.90 24.43
C GLN A 199 3.41 25.55 23.17
N LEU A 200 3.83 24.74 22.21
CA LEU A 200 4.41 25.16 20.92
C LEU A 200 3.37 25.09 19.79
N ALA A 201 2.21 25.71 19.99
CA ALA A 201 1.03 25.58 19.15
C ALA A 201 1.28 25.87 17.65
N ALA A 202 2.14 26.81 17.31
CA ALA A 202 2.44 27.14 15.91
C ALA A 202 3.20 26.01 15.19
N LEU A 203 4.15 25.38 15.89
CA LEU A 203 4.88 24.21 15.36
C LEU A 203 3.97 22.99 15.30
N ALA A 204 3.20 22.72 16.36
CA ALA A 204 2.21 21.66 16.40
C ALA A 204 1.22 21.74 15.22
N THR A 205 0.75 22.95 14.89
CA THR A 205 -0.13 23.17 13.74
C THR A 205 0.55 22.83 12.41
N GLY A 206 1.83 23.19 12.26
CA GLY A 206 2.60 22.86 11.05
C GLY A 206 2.78 21.34 10.88
N VAL A 207 3.21 20.65 11.95
CA VAL A 207 3.35 19.19 11.97
C VAL A 207 2.01 18.50 11.71
N ARG A 208 0.94 18.94 12.40
CA ARG A 208 -0.40 18.37 12.19
C ARG A 208 -0.88 18.56 10.76
N GLY A 209 -0.60 19.69 10.12
CA GLY A 209 -0.95 19.91 8.73
C GLY A 209 -0.31 18.91 7.77
N LEU A 210 0.93 18.47 8.04
CA LEU A 210 1.59 17.41 7.27
C LEU A 210 0.91 16.05 7.48
N GLN A 211 0.57 15.72 8.71
CA GLN A 211 -0.09 14.46 9.08
C GLN A 211 -1.51 14.39 8.51
N GLU A 212 -2.31 15.46 8.64
CA GLU A 212 -3.68 15.53 8.12
C GLU A 212 -3.73 15.48 6.59
N ALA A 213 -2.70 15.99 5.91
CA ALA A 213 -2.63 15.91 4.45
C ALA A 213 -2.57 14.47 3.90
N GLN A 214 -2.12 13.52 4.71
CA GLN A 214 -1.99 12.10 4.34
C GLN A 214 -3.09 11.23 4.96
N LYS A 215 -3.88 11.78 5.89
CA LYS A 215 -4.97 11.05 6.52
C LYS A 215 -5.99 10.63 5.47
N GLU A 216 -6.41 9.36 5.53
CA GLU A 216 -7.40 8.76 4.65
C GLU A 216 -8.27 7.81 5.47
N ASP A 217 -9.57 7.87 5.26
CA ASP A 217 -10.55 6.88 5.70
C ASP A 217 -11.53 6.70 4.55
N SER A 218 -11.19 5.80 3.65
CA SER A 218 -11.92 5.62 2.41
C SER A 218 -12.54 4.24 2.30
N GLU A 219 -13.75 4.19 1.76
CA GLU A 219 -14.44 2.97 1.35
C GLU A 219 -14.49 2.89 -0.17
N PHE A 220 -14.33 1.70 -0.71
CA PHE A 220 -14.45 1.50 -2.15
C PHE A 220 -15.30 0.30 -2.52
N TRP A 221 -15.98 0.43 -3.66
CA TRP A 221 -16.68 -0.67 -4.33
C TRP A 221 -16.15 -0.83 -5.74
N ILE A 222 -15.95 -2.08 -6.15
CA ILE A 222 -15.58 -2.42 -7.53
C ILE A 222 -16.60 -3.44 -8.03
N PHE A 223 -17.22 -3.17 -9.17
CA PHE A 223 -18.08 -4.12 -9.88
C PHE A 223 -17.50 -4.35 -11.26
N GLY A 224 -17.28 -5.61 -11.62
CA GLY A 224 -16.63 -5.90 -12.88
C GLY A 224 -17.18 -7.11 -13.61
N VAL A 225 -16.88 -7.13 -14.90
CA VAL A 225 -17.16 -8.24 -15.79
C VAL A 225 -15.93 -8.53 -16.66
N ARG A 226 -15.60 -9.80 -16.75
CA ARG A 226 -14.63 -10.34 -17.69
C ARG A 226 -15.37 -11.22 -18.69
N TYR A 227 -15.07 -11.05 -19.97
CA TYR A 227 -15.55 -11.88 -21.05
C TYR A 227 -14.37 -12.55 -21.77
N ASP A 228 -14.29 -13.89 -21.71
CA ASP A 228 -13.26 -14.69 -22.34
C ASP A 228 -13.71 -15.05 -23.77
N PHE A 229 -13.11 -14.38 -24.79
CA PHE A 229 -13.40 -14.68 -26.20
C PHE A 229 -12.89 -16.06 -26.59
N ASP A 230 -11.70 -16.37 -26.13
CA ASP A 230 -11.04 -17.68 -26.23
C ASP A 230 -10.02 -17.84 -25.10
N ALA A 231 -9.19 -18.89 -25.16
CA ALA A 231 -8.18 -19.16 -24.14
C ALA A 231 -7.06 -18.10 -24.05
N ALA A 232 -6.91 -17.24 -25.06
CA ALA A 232 -5.82 -16.27 -25.16
C ALA A 232 -6.27 -14.81 -25.11
N VAL A 233 -7.58 -14.53 -25.15
CA VAL A 233 -8.10 -13.15 -25.25
C VAL A 233 -9.29 -12.95 -24.31
N ALA A 234 -9.18 -11.98 -23.43
CA ALA A 234 -10.27 -11.56 -22.54
C ALA A 234 -10.48 -10.05 -22.57
N LEU A 235 -11.74 -9.64 -22.61
CA LEU A 235 -12.18 -8.25 -22.36
C LEU A 235 -12.60 -8.12 -20.91
N LYS A 236 -12.12 -7.06 -20.23
CA LYS A 236 -12.51 -6.71 -18.87
C LYS A 236 -13.10 -5.31 -18.83
N ALA A 237 -14.09 -5.12 -17.99
CA ALA A 237 -14.65 -3.81 -17.69
C ALA A 237 -14.98 -3.73 -16.20
N ASP A 238 -14.47 -2.69 -15.53
CA ASP A 238 -14.70 -2.44 -14.12
C ASP A 238 -15.28 -1.04 -13.90
N TYR A 239 -16.20 -0.95 -12.95
CA TYR A 239 -16.70 0.30 -12.37
C TYR A 239 -16.30 0.35 -10.91
N THR A 240 -15.54 1.37 -10.55
CA THR A 240 -15.06 1.61 -9.18
C THR A 240 -15.66 2.89 -8.65
N THR A 241 -16.15 2.88 -7.42
CA THR A 241 -16.50 4.06 -6.65
C THR A 241 -15.68 4.10 -5.38
N VAL A 242 -15.14 5.26 -5.05
CA VAL A 242 -14.39 5.54 -3.82
C VAL A 242 -15.10 6.66 -3.09
N MET A 243 -15.34 6.49 -1.81
CA MET A 243 -15.90 7.48 -0.88
C MET A 243 -14.87 7.70 0.22
N ASP A 244 -14.57 8.95 0.54
CA ASP A 244 -13.58 9.31 1.57
C ASP A 244 -14.28 10.22 2.60
N ASP A 245 -14.43 9.74 3.83
CA ASP A 245 -15.13 10.44 4.90
C ASP A 245 -14.35 11.66 5.42
N ASP A 246 -13.02 11.65 5.28
CA ASP A 246 -12.15 12.75 5.71
C ASP A 246 -11.96 13.82 4.62
N ASN A 247 -12.02 13.43 3.33
CA ASN A 247 -11.77 14.36 2.23
C ASN A 247 -12.64 14.09 0.99
N PRO A 248 -13.78 14.80 0.84
CA PRO A 248 -14.65 14.64 -0.33
C PRO A 248 -13.99 14.94 -1.68
N GLN A 249 -12.79 15.55 -1.72
CA GLN A 249 -12.06 15.77 -2.98
C GLN A 249 -11.37 14.48 -3.49
N ARG A 250 -11.28 13.46 -2.66
CA ARG A 250 -10.76 12.14 -3.03
C ARG A 250 -11.86 11.18 -3.51
N GLU A 251 -13.13 11.56 -3.37
CA GLU A 251 -14.23 10.77 -3.93
C GLU A 251 -14.08 10.64 -5.45
N ALA A 252 -14.26 9.43 -5.95
CA ALA A 252 -14.07 9.15 -7.37
C ALA A 252 -15.03 8.09 -7.88
N GLU A 253 -15.47 8.25 -9.12
CA GLU A 253 -16.12 7.23 -9.92
C GLU A 253 -15.25 6.95 -11.15
N ILE A 254 -14.84 5.70 -11.33
CA ILE A 254 -13.91 5.31 -12.39
C ILE A 254 -14.54 4.17 -13.20
N PHE A 255 -14.66 4.36 -14.50
CA PHE A 255 -14.99 3.30 -15.43
C PHE A 255 -13.75 2.96 -16.27
N ALA A 256 -13.37 1.69 -16.26
CA ALA A 256 -12.18 1.21 -16.96
C ALA A 256 -12.54 0.02 -17.87
N VAL A 257 -11.89 -0.06 -19.04
CA VAL A 257 -12.00 -1.19 -19.97
C VAL A 257 -10.60 -1.58 -20.40
N GLY A 258 -10.34 -2.87 -20.46
CA GLY A 258 -9.04 -3.43 -20.86
C GLY A 258 -9.18 -4.74 -21.63
N LEU A 259 -8.15 -5.05 -22.39
CA LEU A 259 -8.03 -6.26 -23.18
C LEU A 259 -6.77 -7.02 -22.76
N ASP A 260 -6.93 -8.25 -22.31
CA ASP A 260 -5.83 -9.13 -21.93
C ASP A 260 -5.52 -10.08 -23.10
N PHE A 261 -4.23 -10.19 -23.41
CA PHE A 261 -3.72 -11.16 -24.39
C PHE A 261 -2.67 -12.07 -23.76
N VAL A 262 -2.78 -13.36 -24.04
CA VAL A 262 -1.74 -14.36 -23.72
C VAL A 262 -1.20 -14.91 -25.04
N PHE A 263 0.10 -14.77 -25.29
CA PHE A 263 0.77 -15.21 -26.52
C PHE A 263 2.03 -16.03 -26.21
#